data_acc6a70f3d9890bbabf18fca394569f3
#
_entry.id   acc6a70f3d9890bbabf18fca394569f3
#
_cell.length_a   1.000
_cell.length_b   1.000
_cell.length_c   1.000
_cell.angle_alpha   90.00
_cell.angle_beta   90.00
_cell.angle_gamma   90.00
#
_symmetry.space_group_name_H-M   'P 1'
#
loop_
_entity.id
_entity.type
_entity.pdbx_description
1 polymer ?
#
loop_
_entity_poly.entity_id
_entity_poly.type
_entity_poly.pdbx_seq_one_letter_code
_entity_poly.pdbx_strand_id
1 'polypeptide(L)'
;EKHVKIAQKLMDDLIDLEIEHIDRIIAKINSENNPKLYATELNLWTNIRAITKGGRRTGCGFTALGDMLAALGLKYDSKKASEVIETVMRIKMKAELNCTIQMSKDRGAFEEWDNTKEFTIRKLDSGQVDYIKGSNDFYQFITEEYLGEAMDMYKNGRRNVSWSTVAPTGSVSILTQTTSGLEPLFAPYYMRRKKVNPGENVRIDFVDPNGDSWMEYPILHPKFKDWLQIQINKTAPDPSSYLIEMMPKSELEARFKMSPWYGSTANDIDWTKRVEIQGLI
;
A
#
# COMPACT_ATOMS: atom_id res chain seq x y z
N GLU A 1 -14.16 0.80 -5.67
CA GLU A 1 -14.93 0.56 -4.44
C GLU A 1 -15.02 -0.93 -4.07
N LYS A 2 -15.47 -1.82 -4.97
CA LYS A 2 -15.67 -3.26 -4.69
C LYS A 2 -14.41 -3.93 -4.11
N HIS A 3 -13.24 -3.73 -4.70
CA HIS A 3 -12.00 -4.35 -4.26
C HIS A 3 -11.53 -3.84 -2.89
N VAL A 4 -11.75 -2.55 -2.60
CA VAL A 4 -11.46 -1.96 -1.28
C VAL A 4 -12.31 -2.64 -0.20
N LYS A 5 -13.60 -2.80 -0.43
CA LYS A 5 -14.53 -3.48 0.50
C LYS A 5 -14.14 -4.94 0.73
N ILE A 6 -13.71 -5.66 -0.32
CA ILE A 6 -13.23 -7.04 -0.20
C ILE A 6 -11.95 -7.09 0.65
N ALA A 7 -10.98 -6.23 0.35
CA ALA A 7 -9.72 -6.17 1.09
C ALA A 7 -9.95 -5.87 2.58
N GLN A 8 -10.80 -4.91 2.88
CA GLN A 8 -11.09 -4.53 4.27
C GLN A 8 -11.82 -5.63 5.05
N LYS A 9 -12.76 -6.34 4.42
CA LYS A 9 -13.39 -7.52 5.03
C LYS A 9 -12.39 -8.62 5.31
N LEU A 10 -11.50 -8.91 4.33
CA LEU A 10 -10.43 -9.88 4.52
C LEU A 10 -9.51 -9.51 5.68
N MET A 11 -9.15 -8.22 5.82
CA MET A 11 -8.34 -7.75 6.93
C MET A 11 -9.03 -7.94 8.28
N ASP A 12 -10.35 -7.74 8.38
CA ASP A 12 -11.12 -8.00 9.61
C ASP A 12 -11.20 -9.50 9.92
N ASP A 13 -11.37 -10.34 8.91
CA ASP A 13 -11.38 -11.81 9.07
C ASP A 13 -10.00 -12.33 9.52
N LEU A 14 -8.89 -11.71 9.10
CA LEU A 14 -7.54 -12.03 9.57
C LEU A 14 -7.36 -11.75 11.08
N ILE A 15 -8.04 -10.72 11.63
CA ILE A 15 -8.04 -10.47 13.08
C ILE A 15 -8.72 -11.63 13.83
N ASP A 16 -9.80 -12.18 13.30
CA ASP A 16 -10.46 -13.34 13.92
C ASP A 16 -9.54 -14.56 13.93
N LEU A 17 -8.84 -14.83 12.82
CA LEU A 17 -7.84 -15.91 12.74
C LEU A 17 -6.65 -15.69 13.71
N GLU A 18 -6.21 -14.44 13.86
CA GLU A 18 -5.17 -14.08 14.83
C GLU A 18 -5.62 -14.38 16.26
N ILE A 19 -6.85 -13.98 16.65
CA ILE A 19 -7.42 -14.25 17.96
C ILE A 19 -7.52 -15.75 18.21
N GLU A 20 -8.01 -16.54 17.25
CA GLU A 20 -8.04 -18.00 17.36
C GLU A 20 -6.65 -18.61 17.55
N HIS A 21 -5.63 -18.06 16.87
CA HIS A 21 -4.25 -18.51 17.02
C HIS A 21 -3.71 -18.20 18.42
N ILE A 22 -3.96 -17.00 18.92
CA ILE A 22 -3.59 -16.57 20.27
C ILE A 22 -4.28 -17.46 21.32
N ASP A 23 -5.57 -17.78 21.13
CA ASP A 23 -6.32 -18.66 22.02
C ASP A 23 -5.69 -20.06 22.11
N ARG A 24 -5.20 -20.61 20.98
CA ARG A 24 -4.46 -21.87 20.95
C ARG A 24 -3.14 -21.79 21.70
N ILE A 25 -2.40 -20.67 21.60
CA ILE A 25 -1.17 -20.44 22.36
C ILE A 25 -1.47 -20.41 23.87
N ILE A 26 -2.46 -19.63 24.28
CA ILE A 26 -2.88 -19.52 25.69
C ILE A 26 -3.31 -20.88 26.24
N ALA A 27 -4.10 -21.64 25.48
CA ALA A 27 -4.52 -22.99 25.88
C ALA A 27 -3.32 -23.93 26.07
N LYS A 28 -2.33 -23.86 25.16
CA LYS A 28 -1.09 -24.64 25.29
C LYS A 28 -0.31 -24.26 26.54
N ILE A 29 -0.09 -22.97 26.79
CA ILE A 29 0.62 -22.50 28.00
C ILE A 29 -0.08 -22.99 29.27
N ASN A 30 -1.40 -22.92 29.34
CA ASN A 30 -2.19 -23.37 30.47
C ASN A 30 -2.15 -24.90 30.68
N SER A 31 -1.83 -25.67 29.64
CA SER A 31 -1.68 -27.13 29.75
C SER A 31 -0.32 -27.57 30.30
N GLU A 32 0.65 -26.66 30.41
CA GLU A 32 1.98 -26.99 30.93
C GLU A 32 2.01 -27.11 32.44
N ASN A 33 2.82 -28.04 32.96
CA ASN A 33 2.85 -28.39 34.38
C ASN A 33 3.62 -27.39 35.28
N ASN A 34 4.11 -26.28 34.74
CA ASN A 34 4.86 -25.30 35.53
C ASN A 34 4.30 -23.87 35.33
N PRO A 35 3.18 -23.51 35.99
CA PRO A 35 2.55 -22.19 35.82
C PRO A 35 3.46 -21.01 36.15
N LYS A 36 4.41 -21.15 37.07
CA LYS A 36 5.32 -20.07 37.48
C LYS A 36 6.33 -19.74 36.39
N LEU A 37 6.79 -20.76 35.64
CA LEU A 37 7.74 -20.56 34.54
C LEU A 37 7.12 -19.78 33.39
N TYR A 38 5.85 -20.05 33.09
CA TYR A 38 5.14 -19.51 31.96
C TYR A 38 4.24 -18.29 32.29
N ALA A 39 4.25 -17.80 33.53
CA ALA A 39 3.37 -16.71 33.98
C ALA A 39 3.58 -15.42 33.15
N THR A 40 4.81 -15.08 32.81
CA THR A 40 5.14 -13.90 32.00
C THR A 40 4.61 -14.05 30.57
N GLU A 41 4.79 -15.21 29.98
CA GLU A 41 4.33 -15.52 28.62
C GLU A 41 2.80 -15.52 28.55
N LEU A 42 2.13 -16.14 29.51
CA LEU A 42 0.68 -16.15 29.63
C LEU A 42 0.11 -14.72 29.74
N ASN A 43 0.71 -13.90 30.60
CA ASN A 43 0.30 -12.49 30.74
C ASN A 43 0.48 -11.71 29.44
N LEU A 44 1.60 -11.91 28.74
CA LEU A 44 1.87 -11.28 27.44
C LEU A 44 0.77 -11.63 26.42
N TRP A 45 0.52 -12.91 26.20
CA TRP A 45 -0.47 -13.35 25.20
C TRP A 45 -1.90 -12.97 25.57
N THR A 46 -2.24 -12.97 26.87
CA THR A 46 -3.55 -12.50 27.36
C THR A 46 -3.73 -11.02 27.06
N ASN A 47 -2.69 -10.17 27.27
CA ASN A 47 -2.74 -8.76 26.96
C ASN A 47 -2.81 -8.50 25.45
N ILE A 48 -2.03 -9.20 24.64
CA ILE A 48 -2.09 -9.11 23.16
C ILE A 48 -3.51 -9.44 22.71
N ARG A 49 -4.09 -10.55 23.21
CA ARG A 49 -5.47 -10.93 22.88
C ARG A 49 -6.48 -9.84 23.20
N ALA A 50 -6.40 -9.28 24.41
CA ALA A 50 -7.32 -8.23 24.85
C ALA A 50 -7.23 -6.98 23.94
N ILE A 51 -6.03 -6.53 23.61
CA ILE A 51 -5.80 -5.37 22.75
C ILE A 51 -6.26 -5.66 21.30
N THR A 52 -5.92 -6.84 20.75
CA THR A 52 -6.33 -7.23 19.38
C THR A 52 -7.85 -7.27 19.27
N LYS A 53 -8.53 -7.90 20.24
CA LYS A 53 -9.99 -8.02 20.27
C LYS A 53 -10.67 -6.66 20.51
N GLY A 54 -10.16 -5.90 21.48
CA GLY A 54 -10.72 -4.60 21.90
C GLY A 54 -10.74 -3.56 20.78
N GLY A 55 -9.65 -3.45 20.03
CA GLY A 55 -9.52 -2.43 18.99
C GLY A 55 -9.75 -2.92 17.55
N ARG A 56 -9.54 -4.21 17.27
CA ARG A 56 -9.61 -4.79 15.91
C ARG A 56 -8.88 -3.92 14.87
N ARG A 57 -7.62 -3.60 15.15
CA ARG A 57 -6.82 -2.67 14.35
C ARG A 57 -6.41 -3.29 13.02
N THR A 58 -6.84 -2.67 11.92
CA THR A 58 -6.45 -3.02 10.55
C THR A 58 -5.87 -1.82 9.81
N GLY A 59 -5.30 -2.05 8.64
CA GLY A 59 -4.82 -0.99 7.76
C GLY A 59 -4.84 -1.46 6.31
N CYS A 60 -5.85 -1.06 5.56
CA CYS A 60 -5.93 -1.32 4.13
C CYS A 60 -5.13 -0.25 3.38
N GLY A 61 -3.98 -0.64 2.82
CA GLY A 61 -3.10 0.24 2.03
C GLY A 61 -3.30 0.10 0.53
N PHE A 62 -2.35 0.63 -0.20
CA PHE A 62 -2.26 0.51 -1.66
C PHE A 62 -0.78 0.42 -2.09
N THR A 63 -0.56 -0.01 -3.32
CA THR A 63 0.75 -0.05 -3.98
C THR A 63 0.62 0.43 -5.42
N ALA A 64 1.73 0.63 -6.11
CA ALA A 64 1.78 0.97 -7.54
C ALA A 64 1.31 2.39 -7.92
N LEU A 65 1.33 3.38 -7.02
CA LEU A 65 0.90 4.73 -7.37
C LEU A 65 1.74 5.32 -8.53
N GLY A 66 3.07 5.17 -8.46
CA GLY A 66 3.97 5.65 -9.51
C GLY A 66 3.69 5.01 -10.88
N ASP A 67 3.48 3.69 -10.90
CA ASP A 67 3.15 2.98 -12.15
C ASP A 67 1.75 3.29 -12.65
N MET A 68 0.78 3.50 -11.76
CA MET A 68 -0.56 3.93 -12.14
C MET A 68 -0.53 5.28 -12.87
N LEU A 69 0.21 6.24 -12.34
CA LEU A 69 0.35 7.57 -12.96
C LEU A 69 1.06 7.46 -14.31
N ALA A 70 2.13 6.67 -14.40
CA ALA A 70 2.82 6.41 -15.66
C ALA A 70 1.91 5.74 -16.70
N ALA A 71 1.10 4.77 -16.31
CA ALA A 71 0.12 4.10 -17.17
C ALA A 71 -0.95 5.08 -17.71
N LEU A 72 -1.28 6.10 -16.93
CA LEU A 72 -2.17 7.20 -17.35
C LEU A 72 -1.46 8.29 -18.18
N GLY A 73 -0.14 8.16 -18.42
CA GLY A 73 0.66 9.16 -19.12
C GLY A 73 0.87 10.45 -18.32
N LEU A 74 0.80 10.37 -17.00
CA LEU A 74 0.93 11.50 -16.09
C LEU A 74 2.31 11.52 -15.43
N LYS A 75 2.94 12.69 -15.42
CA LYS A 75 4.14 12.91 -14.59
C LYS A 75 3.74 12.93 -13.12
N TYR A 76 4.53 12.27 -12.27
CA TYR A 76 4.24 12.04 -10.87
C TYR A 76 3.94 13.33 -10.08
N ASP A 77 4.71 14.40 -10.32
CA ASP A 77 4.63 15.69 -9.63
C ASP A 77 3.75 16.73 -10.36
N SER A 78 3.02 16.30 -11.38
CA SER A 78 2.14 17.21 -12.13
C SER A 78 0.83 17.50 -11.38
N LYS A 79 0.28 18.70 -11.58
CA LYS A 79 -1.04 19.08 -11.03
C LYS A 79 -2.13 18.06 -11.38
N LYS A 80 -2.13 17.57 -12.63
CA LYS A 80 -3.10 16.58 -13.09
C LYS A 80 -2.95 15.25 -12.37
N ALA A 81 -1.72 14.85 -12.01
CA ALA A 81 -1.49 13.66 -11.18
C ALA A 81 -2.09 13.85 -9.78
N SER A 82 -1.89 15.01 -9.15
CA SER A 82 -2.49 15.34 -7.85
C SER A 82 -4.01 15.27 -7.89
N GLU A 83 -4.67 15.78 -8.92
CA GLU A 83 -6.13 15.70 -9.09
C GLU A 83 -6.63 14.25 -9.22
N VAL A 84 -5.87 13.40 -9.94
CA VAL A 84 -6.19 11.96 -10.06
C VAL A 84 -5.98 11.24 -8.73
N ILE A 85 -4.87 11.52 -8.04
CA ILE A 85 -4.57 10.94 -6.71
C ILE A 85 -5.70 11.29 -5.74
N GLU A 86 -6.06 12.56 -5.63
CA GLU A 86 -7.15 13.00 -4.75
C GLU A 86 -8.46 12.28 -5.06
N THR A 87 -8.82 12.18 -6.34
CA THR A 87 -10.03 11.45 -6.76
C THR A 87 -10.01 9.98 -6.32
N VAL A 88 -8.87 9.29 -6.55
CA VAL A 88 -8.72 7.88 -6.16
C VAL A 88 -8.79 7.71 -4.65
N MET A 89 -8.13 8.60 -3.88
CA MET A 89 -8.12 8.53 -2.41
C MET A 89 -9.49 8.85 -1.81
N ARG A 90 -10.25 9.81 -2.35
CA ARG A 90 -11.64 10.07 -1.93
C ARG A 90 -12.55 8.87 -2.17
N ILE A 91 -12.42 8.20 -3.32
CA ILE A 91 -13.16 6.96 -3.61
C ILE A 91 -12.78 5.83 -2.64
N LYS A 92 -11.47 5.68 -2.36
CA LYS A 92 -10.95 4.70 -1.39
C LYS A 92 -11.53 4.97 0.00
N MET A 93 -11.38 6.17 0.52
CA MET A 93 -11.86 6.57 1.84
C MET A 93 -13.37 6.32 2.00
N LYS A 94 -14.17 6.76 1.03
CA LYS A 94 -15.61 6.53 1.06
C LYS A 94 -15.97 5.04 1.08
N ALA A 95 -15.28 4.24 0.29
CA ALA A 95 -15.51 2.79 0.25
C ALA A 95 -15.13 2.11 1.58
N GLU A 96 -14.04 2.55 2.20
CA GLU A 96 -13.58 2.06 3.50
C GLU A 96 -14.53 2.43 4.63
N LEU A 97 -14.96 3.70 4.70
CA LEU A 97 -15.94 4.19 5.68
C LEU A 97 -17.22 3.36 5.60
N ASN A 98 -17.80 3.26 4.41
CA ASN A 98 -19.01 2.46 4.21
C ASN A 98 -18.81 0.98 4.58
N CYS A 99 -17.63 0.43 4.33
CA CYS A 99 -17.34 -0.96 4.64
C CYS A 99 -17.23 -1.20 6.15
N THR A 100 -16.45 -0.37 6.87
CA THR A 100 -16.28 -0.54 8.33
C THR A 100 -17.58 -0.29 9.11
N ILE A 101 -18.41 0.65 8.65
CA ILE A 101 -19.75 0.91 9.23
C ILE A 101 -20.68 -0.28 8.94
N GLN A 102 -20.69 -0.80 7.71
CA GLN A 102 -21.53 -1.94 7.38
C GLN A 102 -21.11 -3.20 8.17
N MET A 103 -19.80 -3.46 8.31
CA MET A 103 -19.32 -4.54 9.15
C MET A 103 -19.71 -4.36 10.63
N SER A 104 -19.76 -3.13 11.11
CA SER A 104 -20.24 -2.84 12.45
C SER A 104 -21.72 -3.19 12.62
N LYS A 105 -22.55 -2.89 11.63
CA LYS A 105 -23.97 -3.28 11.63
C LYS A 105 -24.17 -4.80 11.60
N ASP A 106 -23.31 -5.49 10.85
CA ASP A 106 -23.42 -6.95 10.64
C ASP A 106 -22.82 -7.76 11.79
N ARG A 107 -21.74 -7.28 12.42
CA ARG A 107 -20.88 -8.04 13.36
C ARG A 107 -20.64 -7.33 14.70
N GLY A 108 -21.18 -6.13 14.88
CA GLY A 108 -20.91 -5.25 16.03
C GLY A 108 -19.68 -4.36 15.81
N ALA A 109 -19.66 -3.23 16.49
CA ALA A 109 -18.52 -2.34 16.57
C ALA A 109 -17.36 -3.02 17.33
N PHE A 110 -16.13 -2.48 17.20
CA PHE A 110 -15.05 -2.92 18.07
C PHE A 110 -15.39 -2.62 19.56
N GLU A 111 -14.89 -3.45 20.49
CA GLU A 111 -15.38 -3.45 21.90
C GLU A 111 -15.19 -2.10 22.61
N GLU A 112 -14.12 -1.35 22.27
CA GLU A 112 -13.82 -0.06 22.89
C GLU A 112 -14.49 1.14 22.20
N TRP A 113 -15.42 0.88 21.26
CA TRP A 113 -16.13 1.93 20.56
C TRP A 113 -16.92 2.83 21.51
N ASP A 114 -16.65 4.13 21.41
CA ASP A 114 -17.38 5.17 22.15
C ASP A 114 -17.55 6.37 21.22
N ASN A 115 -18.79 6.59 20.75
CA ASN A 115 -19.10 7.66 19.82
C ASN A 115 -18.85 9.05 20.40
N THR A 116 -18.89 9.23 21.73
CA THR A 116 -18.64 10.51 22.39
C THR A 116 -17.17 10.94 22.35
N LYS A 117 -16.26 9.99 22.20
CA LYS A 117 -14.81 10.27 22.03
C LYS A 117 -14.48 10.81 20.65
N GLU A 118 -15.29 10.52 19.66
CA GLU A 118 -15.02 10.85 18.26
C GLU A 118 -15.90 11.98 17.73
N PHE A 119 -17.12 12.13 18.26
CA PHE A 119 -18.06 13.11 17.79
C PHE A 119 -18.74 13.87 18.94
N THR A 120 -18.89 15.16 18.74
CA THR A 120 -19.81 16.00 19.52
C THR A 120 -21.08 16.23 18.71
N ILE A 121 -22.23 16.06 19.31
CA ILE A 121 -23.51 16.26 18.65
C ILE A 121 -24.39 17.29 19.39
N ARG A 122 -25.29 17.92 18.65
CA ARG A 122 -26.43 18.63 19.18
C ARG A 122 -27.72 17.96 18.70
N LYS A 123 -28.67 17.77 19.60
CA LYS A 123 -30.00 17.24 19.27
C LYS A 123 -31.05 18.32 19.39
N LEU A 124 -32.07 18.24 18.55
CA LEU A 124 -33.32 19.00 18.68
C LEU A 124 -34.17 18.39 19.80
N ASP A 125 -35.22 19.11 20.24
CA ASP A 125 -36.19 18.62 21.22
C ASP A 125 -36.88 17.31 20.77
N SER A 126 -36.99 17.11 19.47
CA SER A 126 -37.49 15.87 18.87
C SER A 126 -36.54 14.65 19.05
N GLY A 127 -35.32 14.87 19.57
CA GLY A 127 -34.27 13.83 19.65
C GLY A 127 -33.46 13.64 18.36
N GLN A 128 -33.83 14.31 17.28
CA GLN A 128 -33.09 14.26 16.01
C GLN A 128 -31.76 15.01 16.15
N VAL A 129 -30.68 14.43 15.58
CA VAL A 129 -29.38 15.10 15.52
C VAL A 129 -29.42 16.23 14.51
N ASP A 130 -29.21 17.45 15.00
CA ASP A 130 -29.19 18.70 14.24
C ASP A 130 -27.78 19.04 13.76
N TYR A 131 -26.79 18.67 14.57
CA TYR A 131 -25.40 19.00 14.31
C TYR A 131 -24.49 17.88 14.79
N ILE A 132 -23.44 17.59 14.01
CA ILE A 132 -22.36 16.68 14.35
C ILE A 132 -21.02 17.32 14.03
N LYS A 133 -20.05 17.22 14.94
CA LYS A 133 -18.68 17.72 14.78
C LYS A 133 -17.69 16.66 15.20
N GLY A 134 -16.62 16.49 14.44
CA GLY A 134 -15.50 15.63 14.80
C GLY A 134 -14.72 16.16 16.00
N SER A 135 -14.21 15.26 16.84
CA SER A 135 -13.41 15.59 18.04
C SER A 135 -11.97 16.00 17.73
N ASN A 136 -11.49 15.70 16.54
CA ASN A 136 -10.17 16.05 16.04
C ASN A 136 -10.22 16.32 14.54
N ASP A 137 -9.09 16.74 13.94
CA ASP A 137 -9.03 17.14 12.53
C ASP A 137 -9.46 16.03 11.58
N PHE A 138 -9.13 14.76 11.87
CA PHE A 138 -9.55 13.63 11.04
C PHE A 138 -11.07 13.41 11.04
N TYR A 139 -11.70 13.40 12.24
CA TYR A 139 -13.15 13.27 12.32
C TYR A 139 -13.87 14.53 11.87
N GLN A 140 -13.24 15.69 12.01
CA GLN A 140 -13.75 16.94 11.43
C GLN A 140 -13.79 16.83 9.90
N PHE A 141 -12.71 16.37 9.27
CA PHE A 141 -12.68 16.10 7.83
C PHE A 141 -13.78 15.12 7.40
N ILE A 142 -14.01 14.03 8.17
CA ILE A 142 -15.08 13.08 7.87
C ILE A 142 -16.46 13.75 7.99
N THR A 143 -16.69 14.62 8.97
CA THR A 143 -17.98 15.31 9.12
C THR A 143 -18.21 16.33 8.02
N GLU A 144 -17.17 16.96 7.48
CA GLU A 144 -17.26 17.95 6.41
C GLU A 144 -17.46 17.31 5.03
N GLU A 145 -16.69 16.27 4.73
CA GLU A 145 -16.65 15.67 3.40
C GLU A 145 -17.57 14.45 3.22
N TYR A 146 -17.92 13.77 4.32
CA TYR A 146 -18.69 12.52 4.34
C TYR A 146 -19.77 12.52 5.42
N LEU A 147 -20.56 13.60 5.48
CA LEU A 147 -21.55 13.82 6.54
C LEU A 147 -22.51 12.63 6.73
N GLY A 148 -22.96 12.01 5.64
CA GLY A 148 -23.85 10.85 5.70
C GLY A 148 -23.20 9.65 6.39
N GLU A 149 -21.95 9.36 6.05
CA GLU A 149 -21.14 8.33 6.66
C GLU A 149 -20.79 8.67 8.13
N ALA A 150 -20.51 9.93 8.45
CA ALA A 150 -20.25 10.39 9.82
C ALA A 150 -21.47 10.15 10.71
N MET A 151 -22.66 10.51 10.25
CA MET A 151 -23.93 10.29 10.97
C MET A 151 -24.22 8.79 11.14
N ASP A 152 -23.95 8.00 10.13
CA ASP A 152 -24.14 6.55 10.17
C ASP A 152 -23.14 5.89 11.13
N MET A 153 -21.87 6.34 11.13
CA MET A 153 -20.83 5.91 12.07
C MET A 153 -21.18 6.29 13.51
N TYR A 154 -21.63 7.53 13.74
CA TYR A 154 -22.07 7.95 15.07
C TYR A 154 -23.15 7.03 15.63
N LYS A 155 -24.10 6.63 14.79
CA LYS A 155 -25.26 5.82 15.18
C LYS A 155 -24.94 4.34 15.36
N ASN A 156 -24.14 3.76 14.46
CA ASN A 156 -23.93 2.32 14.35
C ASN A 156 -22.52 1.87 14.71
N GLY A 157 -21.62 2.81 14.97
CA GLY A 157 -20.21 2.51 15.20
C GLY A 157 -19.45 2.13 13.93
N ARG A 158 -18.22 1.67 14.14
CA ARG A 158 -17.37 1.07 13.12
C ARG A 158 -16.71 -0.21 13.64
N ARG A 159 -16.38 -1.12 12.72
CA ARG A 159 -15.85 -2.46 13.07
C ARG A 159 -14.41 -2.42 13.58
N ASN A 160 -13.59 -1.49 13.08
CA ASN A 160 -12.15 -1.45 13.32
C ASN A 160 -11.75 -0.08 13.87
N VAL A 161 -10.85 -0.02 14.87
CA VAL A 161 -10.33 1.24 15.42
C VAL A 161 -9.54 2.04 14.40
N SER A 162 -8.83 1.37 13.49
CA SER A 162 -8.23 1.94 12.29
C SER A 162 -8.49 0.99 11.11
N TRP A 163 -8.60 1.52 9.91
CA TRP A 163 -8.97 0.74 8.72
C TRP A 163 -8.15 1.10 7.48
N SER A 164 -7.48 2.24 7.46
CA SER A 164 -6.65 2.72 6.36
C SER A 164 -5.20 2.89 6.79
N THR A 165 -4.28 2.74 5.84
CA THR A 165 -2.85 2.96 6.08
C THR A 165 -2.12 3.36 4.80
N VAL A 166 -1.00 4.04 4.96
CA VAL A 166 0.01 4.23 3.92
C VAL A 166 1.25 3.47 4.34
N ALA A 167 1.30 2.19 3.97
CA ALA A 167 2.42 1.31 4.28
C ALA A 167 3.50 1.36 3.18
N PRO A 168 4.77 1.05 3.51
CA PRO A 168 5.85 1.01 2.50
C PRO A 168 5.65 -0.08 1.44
N THR A 169 4.87 -1.13 1.69
CA THR A 169 4.50 -2.23 0.77
C THR A 169 5.67 -2.90 0.03
N GLY A 170 6.87 -2.96 0.62
CA GLY A 170 8.08 -3.46 -0.03
C GLY A 170 7.92 -4.88 -0.60
N SER A 171 7.54 -5.86 0.24
CA SER A 171 7.33 -7.26 -0.21
C SER A 171 6.12 -7.39 -1.16
N VAL A 172 5.06 -6.62 -0.91
CA VAL A 172 3.86 -6.64 -1.77
C VAL A 172 4.18 -6.11 -3.17
N SER A 173 4.96 -5.02 -3.26
CA SER A 173 5.36 -4.45 -4.56
C SER A 173 6.25 -5.40 -5.38
N ILE A 174 7.12 -6.18 -4.72
CA ILE A 174 7.90 -7.23 -5.39
C ILE A 174 6.98 -8.31 -5.95
N LEU A 175 5.99 -8.76 -5.16
CA LEU A 175 5.02 -9.76 -5.58
C LEU A 175 4.16 -9.27 -6.76
N THR A 176 3.71 -8.03 -6.71
CA THR A 176 2.88 -7.42 -7.77
C THR A 176 3.71 -6.86 -8.93
N GLN A 177 5.05 -6.84 -8.81
CA GLN A 177 5.97 -6.30 -9.81
C GLN A 177 5.65 -4.83 -10.17
N THR A 178 5.49 -4.02 -9.13
CA THR A 178 5.11 -2.59 -9.24
C THR A 178 5.98 -1.71 -8.35
N THR A 179 5.81 -0.38 -8.47
CA THR A 179 6.35 0.58 -7.49
C THR A 179 5.70 0.37 -6.12
N SER A 180 6.45 0.70 -5.05
CA SER A 180 5.99 0.55 -3.66
C SER A 180 5.07 1.68 -3.24
N GLY A 181 3.97 1.36 -2.57
CA GLY A 181 3.08 2.32 -1.93
C GLY A 181 2.76 3.55 -2.79
N LEU A 182 3.01 4.71 -2.23
CA LEU A 182 2.86 6.01 -2.89
C LEU A 182 4.12 6.45 -3.66
N GLU A 183 5.18 5.65 -3.67
CA GLU A 183 6.48 6.12 -4.16
C GLU A 183 6.55 6.19 -5.69
N PRO A 184 7.29 7.18 -6.25
CA PRO A 184 7.65 7.18 -7.66
C PRO A 184 8.62 6.05 -7.96
N LEU A 185 8.76 5.69 -9.22
CA LEU A 185 9.78 4.73 -9.65
C LEU A 185 11.18 5.25 -9.31
N PHE A 186 12.00 4.43 -8.67
CA PHE A 186 13.39 4.80 -8.38
C PHE A 186 14.23 4.87 -9.67
N ALA A 187 14.24 3.79 -10.45
CA ALA A 187 14.91 3.72 -11.74
C ALA A 187 14.19 2.74 -12.67
N PRO A 188 14.01 3.06 -13.97
CA PRO A 188 13.36 2.17 -14.93
C PRO A 188 14.23 0.95 -15.25
N TYR A 189 15.54 1.09 -15.15
CA TYR A 189 16.53 0.03 -15.29
C TYR A 189 17.82 0.41 -14.57
N TYR A 190 18.62 -0.59 -14.24
CA TYR A 190 20.01 -0.41 -13.79
C TYR A 190 20.88 -1.55 -14.35
N MET A 191 22.18 -1.28 -14.51
CA MET A 191 23.12 -2.29 -14.95
C MET A 191 23.63 -3.09 -13.75
N ARG A 192 23.44 -4.40 -13.78
CA ARG A 192 23.94 -5.32 -12.78
C ARG A 192 25.22 -5.97 -13.29
N ARG A 193 26.17 -6.19 -12.38
CA ARG A 193 27.44 -6.86 -12.65
C ARG A 193 27.40 -8.28 -12.09
N LYS A 194 27.81 -9.24 -12.91
CA LYS A 194 28.06 -10.61 -12.50
C LYS A 194 29.52 -10.95 -12.77
N LYS A 195 30.24 -11.46 -11.76
CA LYS A 195 31.58 -11.99 -11.95
C LYS A 195 31.49 -13.23 -12.84
N VAL A 196 32.38 -13.30 -13.83
CA VAL A 196 32.53 -14.45 -14.75
C VAL A 196 33.56 -15.41 -14.16
N ASN A 197 33.15 -16.66 -13.92
CA ASN A 197 34.08 -17.65 -13.40
C ASN A 197 34.95 -18.22 -14.52
N PRO A 198 36.16 -18.70 -14.20
CA PRO A 198 37.01 -19.37 -15.18
C PRO A 198 36.28 -20.55 -15.86
N GLY A 199 36.28 -20.57 -17.19
CA GLY A 199 35.62 -21.61 -17.98
C GLY A 199 34.16 -21.33 -18.35
N GLU A 200 33.51 -20.25 -17.83
CA GLU A 200 32.20 -19.81 -18.32
C GLU A 200 32.36 -19.19 -19.73
N ASN A 201 31.62 -19.71 -20.70
CA ASN A 201 31.57 -19.15 -22.06
C ASN A 201 30.47 -18.06 -22.16
N VAL A 202 30.77 -16.92 -21.56
CA VAL A 202 29.85 -15.74 -21.54
C VAL A 202 30.62 -14.49 -21.97
N ARG A 203 29.88 -13.45 -22.37
CA ARG A 203 30.45 -12.15 -22.71
C ARG A 203 31.19 -11.54 -21.51
N ILE A 204 32.38 -11.03 -21.73
CA ILE A 204 33.15 -10.23 -20.77
C ILE A 204 33.05 -8.78 -21.19
N ASP A 205 32.47 -7.93 -20.32
CA ASP A 205 32.27 -6.50 -20.59
C ASP A 205 33.44 -5.66 -20.06
N PHE A 206 34.06 -6.06 -18.95
CA PHE A 206 35.26 -5.43 -18.43
C PHE A 206 36.03 -6.36 -17.49
N VAL A 207 37.31 -6.03 -17.28
CA VAL A 207 38.18 -6.67 -16.29
C VAL A 207 38.54 -5.63 -15.25
N ASP A 208 38.39 -5.97 -13.98
CA ASP A 208 38.69 -5.05 -12.87
C ASP A 208 40.21 -4.99 -12.58
N PRO A 209 40.69 -4.07 -11.73
CA PRO A 209 42.12 -3.96 -11.37
C PRO A 209 42.72 -5.23 -10.73
N ASN A 210 41.86 -6.10 -10.17
CA ASN A 210 42.29 -7.38 -9.58
C ASN A 210 42.42 -8.52 -10.62
N GLY A 211 42.07 -8.25 -11.89
CA GLY A 211 42.09 -9.23 -12.97
C GLY A 211 40.78 -10.05 -13.07
N ASP A 212 39.77 -9.75 -12.32
CA ASP A 212 38.46 -10.42 -12.38
C ASP A 212 37.65 -9.96 -13.58
N SER A 213 37.09 -10.93 -14.31
CA SER A 213 36.19 -10.66 -15.45
C SER A 213 34.75 -10.49 -15.04
N TRP A 214 34.05 -9.51 -15.63
CA TRP A 214 32.68 -9.16 -15.31
C TRP A 214 31.80 -9.05 -16.55
N MET A 215 30.58 -9.53 -16.43
CA MET A 215 29.51 -9.32 -17.39
C MET A 215 28.50 -8.31 -16.83
N GLU A 216 28.10 -7.34 -17.64
CA GLU A 216 27.04 -6.37 -17.31
C GLU A 216 25.75 -6.71 -18.06
N TYR A 217 24.64 -6.64 -17.38
CA TYR A 217 23.32 -6.82 -17.97
C TYR A 217 22.27 -5.92 -17.30
N PRO A 218 21.27 -5.47 -18.07
CA PRO A 218 20.23 -4.62 -17.51
C PRO A 218 19.24 -5.43 -16.64
N ILE A 219 18.89 -4.86 -15.51
CA ILE A 219 17.70 -5.25 -14.73
C ILE A 219 16.67 -4.16 -14.95
N LEU A 220 15.51 -4.54 -15.44
CA LEU A 220 14.44 -3.62 -15.77
C LEU A 220 13.33 -3.68 -14.72
N HIS A 221 12.76 -2.51 -14.42
CA HIS A 221 11.49 -2.47 -13.71
C HIS A 221 10.42 -3.20 -14.52
N PRO A 222 9.65 -4.13 -13.93
CA PRO A 222 8.73 -4.98 -14.70
C PRO A 222 7.75 -4.20 -15.58
N LYS A 223 7.15 -3.13 -15.07
CA LYS A 223 6.21 -2.32 -15.88
C LYS A 223 6.89 -1.54 -17.00
N PHE A 224 8.13 -1.14 -16.82
CA PHE A 224 8.92 -0.56 -17.91
C PHE A 224 9.26 -1.62 -18.97
N LYS A 225 9.58 -2.85 -18.57
CA LYS A 225 9.78 -3.97 -19.49
C LYS A 225 8.51 -4.26 -20.30
N ASP A 226 7.35 -4.33 -19.63
CA ASP A 226 6.05 -4.53 -20.29
C ASP A 226 5.77 -3.42 -21.33
N TRP A 227 6.03 -2.17 -20.96
CA TRP A 227 5.88 -1.03 -21.86
C TRP A 227 6.85 -1.13 -23.06
N LEU A 228 8.13 -1.46 -22.84
CA LEU A 228 9.10 -1.67 -23.91
C LEU A 228 8.62 -2.74 -24.90
N GLN A 229 8.13 -3.86 -24.41
CA GLN A 229 7.62 -4.94 -25.26
C GLN A 229 6.45 -4.46 -26.12
N ILE A 230 5.53 -3.68 -25.54
CA ILE A 230 4.42 -3.09 -26.29
C ILE A 230 4.94 -2.14 -27.40
N GLN A 231 5.96 -1.31 -27.11
CA GLN A 231 6.53 -0.41 -28.12
C GLN A 231 7.25 -1.19 -29.24
N ILE A 232 8.03 -2.21 -28.87
CA ILE A 232 8.69 -3.08 -29.85
C ILE A 232 7.67 -3.76 -30.75
N ASN A 233 6.61 -4.34 -30.18
CA ASN A 233 5.56 -5.01 -30.97
C ASN A 233 4.84 -4.07 -31.95
N LYS A 234 4.79 -2.76 -31.64
CA LYS A 234 4.17 -1.76 -32.52
C LYS A 234 5.09 -1.24 -33.63
N THR A 235 6.40 -1.25 -33.40
CA THR A 235 7.34 -0.50 -34.27
C THR A 235 8.35 -1.40 -34.98
N ALA A 236 8.64 -2.59 -34.44
CA ALA A 236 9.64 -3.48 -35.03
C ALA A 236 9.04 -4.33 -36.17
N PRO A 237 9.75 -4.48 -37.30
CA PRO A 237 9.36 -5.38 -38.38
C PRO A 237 9.25 -6.85 -37.92
N ASP A 238 10.15 -7.27 -37.05
CA ASP A 238 10.16 -8.61 -36.41
C ASP A 238 10.35 -8.45 -34.90
N PRO A 239 9.28 -8.35 -34.10
CA PRO A 239 9.35 -8.20 -32.65
C PRO A 239 10.03 -9.39 -31.95
N SER A 240 10.00 -10.59 -32.53
CA SER A 240 10.55 -11.80 -31.93
C SER A 240 12.08 -11.82 -31.88
N SER A 241 12.72 -11.02 -32.74
CA SER A 241 14.18 -10.86 -32.77
C SER A 241 14.74 -9.99 -31.66
N TYR A 242 13.88 -9.25 -30.92
CA TYR A 242 14.31 -8.35 -29.85
C TYR A 242 14.37 -9.08 -28.50
N LEU A 243 15.59 -9.19 -27.96
CA LEU A 243 15.84 -9.65 -26.60
C LEU A 243 16.06 -8.45 -25.69
N ILE A 244 15.00 -8.02 -24.99
CA ILE A 244 15.03 -6.82 -24.12
C ILE A 244 16.15 -6.91 -23.08
N GLU A 245 16.40 -8.10 -22.54
CA GLU A 245 17.45 -8.36 -21.55
C GLU A 245 18.87 -8.18 -22.10
N MET A 246 19.03 -8.15 -23.41
CA MET A 246 20.31 -7.95 -24.09
C MET A 246 20.41 -6.57 -24.76
N MET A 247 19.40 -5.72 -24.54
CA MET A 247 19.36 -4.39 -25.15
C MET A 247 20.53 -3.53 -24.68
N PRO A 248 21.28 -2.86 -25.58
CA PRO A 248 22.37 -1.97 -25.21
C PRO A 248 21.88 -0.83 -24.31
N LYS A 249 22.72 -0.38 -23.37
CA LYS A 249 22.42 0.73 -22.46
C LYS A 249 21.98 2.00 -23.22
N SER A 250 22.65 2.32 -24.34
CA SER A 250 22.31 3.49 -25.17
C SER A 250 20.89 3.42 -25.76
N GLU A 251 20.45 2.24 -26.16
CA GLU A 251 19.08 2.03 -26.66
C GLU A 251 18.07 2.10 -25.52
N LEU A 252 18.35 1.47 -24.37
CA LEU A 252 17.50 1.57 -23.18
C LEU A 252 17.33 3.04 -22.75
N GLU A 253 18.39 3.82 -22.75
CA GLU A 253 18.34 5.24 -22.43
C GLU A 253 17.48 6.05 -23.42
N ALA A 254 17.64 5.79 -24.73
CA ALA A 254 16.83 6.43 -25.76
C ALA A 254 15.33 6.10 -25.59
N ARG A 255 15.01 4.83 -25.34
CA ARG A 255 13.63 4.39 -25.10
C ARG A 255 13.08 4.93 -23.79
N PHE A 256 13.87 5.00 -22.72
CA PHE A 256 13.46 5.60 -21.45
C PHE A 256 13.04 7.06 -21.63
N LYS A 257 13.80 7.84 -22.42
CA LYS A 257 13.43 9.25 -22.73
C LYS A 257 12.06 9.41 -23.39
N MET A 258 11.57 8.37 -24.05
CA MET A 258 10.22 8.35 -24.66
C MET A 258 9.15 7.74 -23.76
N SER A 259 9.54 7.20 -22.60
CA SER A 259 8.62 6.52 -21.70
C SER A 259 7.82 7.46 -20.80
N PRO A 260 6.67 7.03 -20.28
CA PRO A 260 5.89 7.83 -19.32
C PRO A 260 6.60 8.06 -17.97
N TRP A 261 7.65 7.29 -17.65
CA TRP A 261 8.45 7.51 -16.43
C TRP A 261 9.54 8.56 -16.58
N TYR A 262 9.84 9.03 -17.80
CA TYR A 262 10.89 10.04 -18.00
C TYR A 262 10.54 11.36 -17.32
N GLY A 263 11.44 11.86 -16.47
CA GLY A 263 11.20 13.04 -15.65
C GLY A 263 10.19 12.84 -14.52
N SER A 264 9.97 11.56 -14.11
CA SER A 264 9.07 11.17 -13.03
C SER A 264 9.67 10.11 -12.12
N THR A 265 10.99 9.89 -12.19
CA THR A 265 11.69 9.01 -11.26
C THR A 265 11.94 9.73 -9.93
N ALA A 266 12.28 8.96 -8.89
CA ALA A 266 12.57 9.53 -7.57
C ALA A 266 13.68 10.58 -7.57
N ASN A 267 14.59 10.55 -8.57
CA ASN A 267 15.67 11.51 -8.73
C ASN A 267 15.27 12.75 -9.53
N ASP A 268 14.16 12.70 -10.24
CA ASP A 268 13.70 13.79 -11.12
C ASP A 268 12.74 14.75 -10.43
N ILE A 269 11.97 14.26 -9.47
CA ILE A 269 10.88 15.00 -8.85
C ILE A 269 11.35 15.96 -7.74
N ASP A 270 10.64 17.08 -7.62
CA ASP A 270 10.81 18.00 -6.49
C ASP A 270 10.30 17.35 -5.19
N TRP A 271 11.14 17.35 -4.17
CA TRP A 271 10.81 16.83 -2.83
C TRP A 271 9.60 17.52 -2.19
N THR A 272 9.42 18.83 -2.45
CA THR A 272 8.26 19.59 -1.98
C THR A 272 6.98 18.99 -2.54
N LYS A 273 6.97 18.68 -3.84
CA LYS A 273 5.83 18.03 -4.50
C LYS A 273 5.53 16.65 -3.95
N ARG A 274 6.55 15.89 -3.58
CA ARG A 274 6.38 14.60 -2.92
C ARG A 274 5.69 14.74 -1.55
N VAL A 275 6.07 15.75 -0.77
CA VAL A 275 5.42 16.05 0.52
C VAL A 275 3.98 16.51 0.31
N GLU A 276 3.71 17.35 -0.70
CA GLU A 276 2.35 17.75 -1.07
C GLU A 276 1.48 16.53 -1.41
N ILE A 277 2.00 15.59 -2.21
CA ILE A 277 1.30 14.34 -2.55
C ILE A 277 1.02 13.49 -1.29
N GLN A 278 1.98 13.41 -0.37
CA GLN A 278 1.76 12.74 0.92
C GLN A 278 0.62 13.39 1.71
N GLY A 279 0.50 14.71 1.65
CA GLY A 279 -0.58 15.46 2.30
C GLY A 279 -1.96 15.28 1.65
N LEU A 280 -2.00 14.90 0.36
CA LEU A 280 -3.25 14.59 -0.36
C LEU A 280 -3.80 13.19 -0.01
N ILE A 281 -2.94 12.28 0.41
CA ILE A 281 -3.24 10.86 0.69
C ILE A 281 -3.68 10.66 2.13
#